data_ccbc66faec3ca43a600b831439440bb0
#
_entry.id   ccbc66faec3ca43a600b831439440bb0
#
_cell.length_a   1.000
_cell.length_b   1.000
_cell.length_c   1.000
_cell.angle_alpha   90.00
_cell.angle_beta   90.00
_cell.angle_gamma   90.00
#
_symmetry.space_group_name_H-M   'P 1'
#
loop_
_entity.id
_entity.type
_entity.pdbx_description
1 polymer ?
#
loop_
_entity_poly.entity_id
_entity_poly.type
_entity_poly.pdbx_seq_one_letter_code
_entity_poly.pdbx_strand_id
1 'polypeptide(L)'
;MTSQQAEQEIRQRETRRFEALVRGDMASLEEIMADDAIYTHATGVVETKAEYLAKMKSGEVRYESFAPEQLQVRIYGTAAVLTGIASVTAHVGGEVRNLRLRFTDVYVKQGDRWRMVAWQSTRLP
;
A
#
# COMPACT_ATOMS: atom_id res chain seq x y z
N MET A 1 -15.54 17.42 -7.17
CA MET A 1 -15.55 15.95 -7.10
C MET A 1 -16.47 15.51 -5.98
N THR A 2 -17.35 14.55 -6.24
CA THR A 2 -18.22 13.98 -5.21
C THR A 2 -17.44 12.97 -4.37
N SER A 3 -17.96 12.65 -3.18
CA SER A 3 -17.38 11.60 -2.33
C SER A 3 -17.36 10.25 -3.04
N GLN A 4 -18.39 9.95 -3.83
CA GLN A 4 -18.46 8.71 -4.59
C GLN A 4 -17.36 8.64 -5.65
N GLN A 5 -17.10 9.74 -6.35
CA GLN A 5 -16.02 9.82 -7.35
C GLN A 5 -14.65 9.68 -6.68
N ALA A 6 -14.47 10.33 -5.53
CA ALA A 6 -13.23 10.21 -4.75
C ALA A 6 -13.00 8.78 -4.27
N GLU A 7 -14.06 8.11 -3.78
CA GLU A 7 -13.96 6.72 -3.34
C GLU A 7 -13.54 5.80 -4.49
N GLN A 8 -14.14 5.95 -5.67
CA GLN A 8 -13.77 5.15 -6.83
C GLN A 8 -12.31 5.37 -7.23
N GLU A 9 -11.89 6.63 -7.26
CA GLU A 9 -10.50 6.97 -7.62
C GLU A 9 -9.51 6.33 -6.63
N ILE A 10 -9.80 6.42 -5.33
CA ILE A 10 -8.93 5.85 -4.30
C ILE A 10 -8.89 4.33 -4.41
N ARG A 11 -10.04 3.69 -4.64
CA ARG A 11 -10.07 2.23 -4.83
C ARG A 11 -9.23 1.81 -6.03
N GLN A 12 -9.29 2.56 -7.12
CA GLN A 12 -8.48 2.29 -8.30
C GLN A 12 -6.98 2.47 -8.02
N ARG A 13 -6.63 3.50 -7.28
CA ARG A 13 -5.23 3.75 -6.92
C ARG A 13 -4.69 2.66 -5.97
N GLU A 14 -5.48 2.21 -5.02
CA GLU A 14 -5.07 1.14 -4.12
C GLU A 14 -4.91 -0.19 -4.88
N THR A 15 -5.84 -0.51 -5.76
CA THR A 15 -5.73 -1.70 -6.62
C THR A 15 -4.47 -1.63 -7.48
N ARG A 16 -4.24 -0.48 -8.10
CA ARG A 16 -3.03 -0.26 -8.92
C ARG A 16 -1.76 -0.39 -8.09
N ARG A 17 -1.78 0.08 -6.84
CA ARG A 17 -0.62 -0.05 -5.95
C ARG A 17 -0.33 -1.52 -5.64
N PHE A 18 -1.36 -2.30 -5.31
CA PHE A 18 -1.19 -3.73 -5.06
C PHE A 18 -0.66 -4.46 -6.29
N GLU A 19 -1.19 -4.16 -7.46
CA GLU A 19 -0.70 -4.74 -8.72
C GLU A 19 0.75 -4.34 -9.00
N ALA A 20 1.09 -3.09 -8.72
CA ALA A 20 2.45 -2.59 -8.90
C ALA A 20 3.45 -3.29 -7.99
N LEU A 21 3.05 -3.60 -6.76
CA LEU A 21 3.89 -4.36 -5.82
C LEU A 21 4.22 -5.74 -6.39
N VAL A 22 3.24 -6.42 -6.99
CA VAL A 22 3.43 -7.75 -7.56
C VAL A 22 4.26 -7.71 -8.84
N ARG A 23 4.04 -6.70 -9.67
CA ARG A 23 4.75 -6.56 -10.95
C ARG A 23 6.15 -5.94 -10.82
N GLY A 24 6.45 -5.34 -9.67
CA GLY A 24 7.67 -4.57 -9.51
C GLY A 24 7.64 -3.27 -10.32
N ASP A 25 6.46 -2.68 -10.49
CA ASP A 25 6.28 -1.44 -11.24
C ASP A 25 6.63 -0.24 -10.36
N MET A 26 7.92 0.09 -10.34
CA MET A 26 8.44 1.17 -9.49
C MET A 26 7.87 2.53 -9.88
N ALA A 27 7.63 2.78 -11.17
CA ALA A 27 7.09 4.06 -11.63
C ALA A 27 5.70 4.32 -11.04
N SER A 28 4.83 3.30 -10.99
CA SER A 28 3.51 3.43 -10.38
C SER A 28 3.61 3.64 -8.87
N LEU A 29 4.50 2.93 -8.19
CA LEU A 29 4.70 3.08 -6.75
C LEU A 29 5.23 4.46 -6.40
N GLU A 30 6.18 4.97 -7.19
CA GLU A 30 6.69 6.34 -7.02
C GLU A 30 5.58 7.39 -7.11
N GLU A 31 4.65 7.20 -8.04
CA GLU A 31 3.57 8.16 -8.25
C GLU A 31 2.48 8.05 -7.19
N ILE A 32 2.13 6.83 -6.76
CA ILE A 32 1.04 6.62 -5.80
C ILE A 32 1.46 6.93 -4.37
N MET A 33 2.69 6.62 -4.00
CA MET A 33 3.19 6.89 -2.65
C MET A 33 3.67 8.34 -2.55
N ALA A 34 3.22 9.03 -1.50
CA ALA A 34 3.70 10.38 -1.21
C ALA A 34 5.18 10.34 -0.82
N ASP A 35 5.89 11.44 -1.05
CA ASP A 35 7.33 11.51 -0.77
C ASP A 35 7.63 11.29 0.73
N ASP A 36 6.72 11.71 1.60
CA ASP A 36 6.85 11.55 3.05
C ASP A 36 6.11 10.32 3.60
N ALA A 37 5.72 9.39 2.73
CA ALA A 37 4.98 8.21 3.16
C ALA A 37 5.79 7.39 4.17
N ILE A 38 5.08 6.88 5.18
CA ILE A 38 5.64 5.99 6.20
C ILE A 38 5.01 4.62 6.03
N TYR A 39 5.83 3.59 5.89
CA TYR A 39 5.38 2.22 5.71
C TYR A 39 5.78 1.40 6.94
N THR A 40 4.80 0.99 7.73
CA THR A 40 5.03 0.19 8.93
C THR A 40 4.63 -1.25 8.66
N HIS A 41 5.59 -2.14 8.72
CA HIS A 41 5.40 -3.57 8.50
C HIS A 41 4.76 -4.25 9.72
N ALA A 42 4.21 -5.43 9.51
CA ALA A 42 3.60 -6.21 10.60
C ALA A 42 4.60 -6.60 11.69
N THR A 43 5.89 -6.57 11.39
CA THR A 43 6.98 -6.80 12.36
C THR A 43 7.27 -5.59 13.24
N GLY A 44 6.68 -4.44 12.93
CA GLY A 44 6.97 -3.18 13.59
C GLY A 44 8.11 -2.38 12.95
N VAL A 45 8.74 -2.92 11.92
CA VAL A 45 9.78 -2.19 11.18
C VAL A 45 9.14 -1.06 10.39
N VAL A 46 9.67 0.15 10.54
CA VAL A 46 9.19 1.35 9.85
C VAL A 46 10.17 1.73 8.75
N GLU A 47 9.64 1.97 7.56
CA GLU A 47 10.44 2.38 6.42
C GLU A 47 9.89 3.64 5.79
N THR A 48 10.80 4.50 5.33
CA THR A 48 10.44 5.60 4.44
C THR A 48 10.11 5.05 3.06
N LYS A 49 9.52 5.88 2.21
CA LYS A 49 9.26 5.53 0.81
C LYS A 49 10.56 5.07 0.12
N ALA A 50 11.63 5.84 0.28
CA ALA A 50 12.92 5.54 -0.35
C ALA A 50 13.48 4.19 0.12
N GLU A 51 13.42 3.92 1.41
CA GLU A 51 13.89 2.65 1.97
C GLU A 51 13.08 1.46 1.46
N TYR A 52 11.76 1.59 1.44
CA TYR A 52 10.88 0.53 0.99
C TYR A 52 11.09 0.21 -0.49
N LEU A 53 11.12 1.24 -1.33
CA LEU A 53 11.32 1.05 -2.77
C LEU A 53 12.72 0.52 -3.09
N ALA A 54 13.75 0.92 -2.32
CA ALA A 54 15.11 0.43 -2.51
C ALA A 54 15.19 -1.09 -2.31
N LYS A 55 14.50 -1.64 -1.32
CA LYS A 55 14.47 -3.09 -1.07
C LYS A 55 13.83 -3.86 -2.21
N MET A 56 12.78 -3.31 -2.82
CA MET A 56 12.16 -3.93 -3.98
C MET A 56 13.05 -3.82 -5.22
N LYS A 57 13.70 -2.68 -5.45
CA LYS A 57 14.62 -2.48 -6.57
C LYS A 57 15.81 -3.44 -6.49
N SER A 58 16.32 -3.71 -5.29
CA SER A 58 17.44 -4.61 -5.08
C SER A 58 17.08 -6.09 -5.22
N GLY A 59 15.78 -6.41 -5.19
CA GLY A 59 15.31 -7.79 -5.19
C GLY A 59 15.31 -8.44 -3.81
N GLU A 60 15.67 -7.69 -2.74
CA GLU A 60 15.60 -8.21 -1.38
C GLU A 60 14.18 -8.57 -0.99
N VAL A 61 13.21 -7.78 -1.46
CA VAL A 61 11.78 -8.03 -1.27
C VAL A 61 11.11 -8.11 -2.63
N ARG A 62 10.38 -9.21 -2.85
CA ARG A 62 9.59 -9.41 -4.05
C ARG A 62 8.23 -9.97 -3.66
N TYR A 63 7.17 -9.36 -4.14
CA TYR A 63 5.82 -9.84 -3.88
C TYR A 63 5.35 -10.74 -5.02
N GLU A 64 4.97 -11.97 -4.69
CA GLU A 64 4.38 -12.89 -5.64
C GLU A 64 2.88 -12.64 -5.77
N SER A 65 2.22 -12.32 -4.66
CA SER A 65 0.81 -11.96 -4.65
C SER A 65 0.53 -10.95 -3.54
N PHE A 66 -0.45 -10.09 -3.75
CA PHE A 66 -0.88 -9.09 -2.78
C PHE A 66 -2.34 -8.76 -3.10
N ALA A 67 -3.26 -9.41 -2.41
CA ALA A 67 -4.68 -9.34 -2.76
C ALA A 67 -5.52 -8.83 -1.59
N PRO A 68 -6.34 -7.78 -1.82
CA PRO A 68 -7.18 -7.24 -0.76
C PRO A 68 -8.45 -8.05 -0.56
N GLU A 69 -8.92 -8.09 0.68
CA GLU A 69 -10.22 -8.60 1.07
C GLU A 69 -10.89 -7.55 1.95
N GLN A 70 -12.21 -7.40 1.85
CA GLN A 70 -13.00 -6.54 2.71
C GLN A 70 -12.50 -5.09 2.73
N LEU A 71 -12.06 -4.59 1.58
CA LEU A 71 -11.57 -3.22 1.49
C LEU A 71 -12.70 -2.22 1.72
N GLN A 72 -12.53 -1.35 2.71
CA GLN A 72 -13.43 -0.24 3.00
C GLN A 72 -12.69 1.07 2.83
N VAL A 73 -13.36 2.03 2.24
CA VAL A 73 -12.82 3.38 2.01
C VAL A 73 -13.73 4.39 2.66
N ARG A 74 -13.17 5.25 3.51
CA ARG A 74 -13.90 6.35 4.14
C ARG A 74 -13.22 7.67 3.77
N ILE A 75 -14.02 8.62 3.29
CA ILE A 75 -13.53 9.91 2.80
C ILE A 75 -13.82 10.99 3.83
N TYR A 76 -12.80 11.77 4.16
CA TYR A 76 -12.87 12.90 5.08
C TYR A 76 -12.23 14.11 4.42
N GLY A 77 -12.98 14.81 3.56
CA GLY A 77 -12.46 15.96 2.83
C GLY A 77 -11.32 15.56 1.89
N THR A 78 -10.12 16.03 2.19
CA THR A 78 -8.91 15.73 1.40
C THR A 78 -8.10 14.57 1.97
N ALA A 79 -8.68 13.82 2.90
CA ALA A 79 -8.06 12.62 3.45
C ALA A 79 -9.01 11.44 3.31
N ALA A 80 -8.45 10.25 3.19
CA ALA A 80 -9.21 9.01 3.15
C ALA A 80 -8.52 7.95 3.99
N VAL A 81 -9.32 7.16 4.69
CA VAL A 81 -8.84 6.04 5.50
C VAL A 81 -9.34 4.75 4.86
N LEU A 82 -8.42 3.85 4.58
CA LEU A 82 -8.71 2.55 4.02
C LEU A 82 -8.42 1.48 5.07
N THR A 83 -9.31 0.53 5.20
CA THR A 83 -9.11 -0.63 6.07
C THR A 83 -9.44 -1.89 5.31
N GLY A 84 -8.79 -2.99 5.67
CA GLY A 84 -9.04 -4.26 5.01
C GLY A 84 -8.10 -5.34 5.49
N ILE A 85 -8.13 -6.43 4.75
CA ILE A 85 -7.22 -7.56 4.94
C ILE A 85 -6.48 -7.76 3.61
N ALA A 86 -5.19 -8.05 3.68
CA ALA A 86 -4.39 -8.38 2.52
C ALA A 86 -3.83 -9.79 2.69
N SER A 87 -4.03 -10.63 1.66
CA SER A 87 -3.36 -11.92 1.57
C SER A 87 -2.11 -11.71 0.74
N VAL A 88 -0.96 -12.01 1.31
CA VAL A 88 0.33 -11.67 0.74
C VAL A 88 1.24 -12.89 0.68
N THR A 89 1.85 -13.13 -0.48
CA THR A 89 2.99 -14.04 -0.59
C THR A 89 4.19 -13.21 -0.98
N ALA A 90 5.17 -13.14 -0.10
CA ALA A 90 6.37 -12.34 -0.29
C ALA A 90 7.62 -13.22 -0.22
N HIS A 91 8.60 -12.85 -1.04
CA HIS A 91 9.94 -13.42 -0.99
C HIS A 91 10.87 -12.38 -0.35
N VAL A 92 11.39 -12.70 0.83
CA VAL A 92 12.23 -11.79 1.60
C VAL A 92 13.54 -12.48 1.92
N GLY A 93 14.64 -11.99 1.34
CA GLY A 93 15.96 -12.58 1.56
C GLY A 93 16.03 -14.06 1.21
N GLY A 94 15.28 -14.51 0.20
CA GLY A 94 15.23 -15.90 -0.21
C GLY A 94 14.23 -16.78 0.52
N GLU A 95 13.55 -16.22 1.54
CA GLU A 95 12.49 -16.94 2.25
C GLU A 95 11.12 -16.58 1.68
N VAL A 96 10.26 -17.58 1.54
CA VAL A 96 8.87 -17.38 1.13
C VAL A 96 8.02 -17.21 2.37
N ARG A 97 7.26 -16.11 2.43
CA ARG A 97 6.36 -15.81 3.53
C ARG A 97 4.95 -15.69 3.03
N ASN A 98 4.05 -16.47 3.61
CA ASN A 98 2.62 -16.40 3.35
C ASN A 98 1.97 -15.72 4.53
N LEU A 99 1.42 -14.53 4.30
CA LEU A 99 0.90 -13.67 5.37
C LEU A 99 -0.53 -13.29 5.07
N ARG A 100 -1.28 -13.15 6.14
CA ARG A 100 -2.59 -12.52 6.08
C ARG A 100 -2.56 -11.36 7.04
N LEU A 101 -2.74 -10.16 6.51
CA LEU A 101 -2.50 -8.91 7.24
C LEU A 101 -3.79 -8.10 7.32
N ARG A 102 -4.11 -7.65 8.52
CA ARG A 102 -5.11 -6.60 8.68
C ARG A 102 -4.38 -5.26 8.55
N PHE A 103 -4.92 -4.35 7.74
CA PHE A 103 -4.21 -3.10 7.50
C PHE A 103 -5.12 -1.89 7.63
N THR A 104 -4.49 -0.77 7.91
CA THR A 104 -5.04 0.57 7.77
C THR A 104 -4.07 1.36 6.93
N ASP A 105 -4.56 2.03 5.88
CA ASP A 105 -3.72 3.00 5.20
C ASP A 105 -4.48 4.29 4.94
N VAL A 106 -3.73 5.34 4.67
CA VAL A 106 -4.26 6.69 4.56
C VAL A 106 -3.79 7.29 3.25
N TYR A 107 -4.74 7.86 2.52
CA TYR A 107 -4.48 8.66 1.33
C TYR A 107 -4.82 10.11 1.63
N VAL A 108 -4.06 11.03 1.06
CA VAL A 108 -4.39 12.46 1.06
C VAL A 108 -4.36 12.98 -0.36
N LYS A 109 -5.20 13.98 -0.61
CA LYS A 109 -5.24 14.65 -1.91
C LYS A 109 -4.17 15.73 -1.92
N GLN A 110 -3.18 15.57 -2.81
CA GLN A 110 -2.10 16.53 -3.01
C GLN A 110 -2.23 17.10 -4.42
N GLY A 111 -2.68 18.35 -4.49
CA GLY A 111 -3.06 18.94 -5.77
C GLY A 111 -4.30 18.22 -6.31
N ASP A 112 -4.17 17.59 -7.48
CA ASP A 112 -5.26 16.85 -8.12
C ASP A 112 -5.14 15.32 -7.96
N ARG A 113 -4.21 14.85 -7.14
CA ARG A 113 -3.91 13.42 -7.00
C ARG A 113 -4.03 12.94 -5.58
N TRP A 114 -4.60 11.76 -5.42
CA TRP A 114 -4.62 11.05 -4.15
C TRP A 114 -3.35 10.23 -4.02
N ARG A 115 -2.59 10.45 -2.93
CA ARG A 115 -1.35 9.71 -2.66
C ARG A 115 -1.42 9.06 -1.28
N MET A 116 -0.85 7.87 -1.18
CA MET A 116 -0.79 7.13 0.08
C MET A 116 0.32 7.71 0.95
N VAL A 117 -0.03 8.11 2.18
CA VAL A 117 0.91 8.74 3.11
C VAL A 117 1.28 7.82 4.28
N ALA A 118 0.49 6.82 4.56
CA ALA A 118 0.77 5.90 5.67
C ALA A 118 0.17 4.53 5.41
N TRP A 119 0.91 3.50 5.78
CA TRP A 119 0.45 2.11 5.79
C TRP A 119 0.90 1.49 7.09
N GLN A 120 0.02 0.76 7.75
CA GLN A 120 0.37 -0.04 8.91
C GLN A 120 -0.43 -1.33 8.90
N SER A 121 0.25 -2.44 9.18
CA SER A 121 -0.41 -3.74 9.17
C SER A 121 -0.11 -4.53 10.43
N THR A 122 -1.00 -5.49 10.70
CA THR A 122 -0.88 -6.43 11.81
C THR A 122 -1.13 -7.82 11.25
N ARG A 123 -0.26 -8.75 11.58
CA ARG A 123 -0.41 -10.12 11.12
C ARG A 123 -1.60 -10.78 11.83
N LEU A 124 -2.47 -11.40 11.03
CA LEU A 124 -3.56 -12.22 11.57
C LEU A 124 -3.02 -13.59 11.98
N PRO A 125 -3.59 -14.19 13.06
CA PRO A 125 -3.18 -15.51 13.50
C PRO A 125 -3.52 -16.62 12.51
#